data_b36781b00f99a7a2b78364e47d711f00
#
_entry.id   b36781b00f99a7a2b78364e47d711f00
#
_cell.length_a   1.000
_cell.length_b   1.000
_cell.length_c   1.000
_cell.angle_alpha   90.00
_cell.angle_beta   90.00
_cell.angle_gamma   90.00
#
_symmetry.space_group_name_H-M   'P 1'
#
loop_
_entity.id
_entity.type
_entity.pdbx_description
1 polymer ?
#
loop_
_entity_poly.entity_id
_entity_poly.type
_entity_poly.pdbx_seq_one_letter_code
_entity_poly.pdbx_strand_id
1 'polypeptide(L)'
;MSARSGRSRIRQGGTWARVLLALVVAAGVVALAGCSSSKPGYCADRTSLENSVKGLTSLNLSSGVSGLKSQLTTIQSDATALVNSAKSDFPSQTSAITSSVDALKSSVAGLPSSLSAAQIATVTRDAASVVSSVKSFTDATSSQCG
;
A
#
# COMPACT_ATOMS: atom_id res chain seq x y z
N MET A 1 -25.07 81.96 -0.54
CA MET A 1 -26.22 81.49 0.23
C MET A 1 -26.30 79.99 0.04
N SER A 2 -26.04 79.29 1.11
CA SER A 2 -26.73 78.11 1.63
C SER A 2 -26.86 76.93 0.70
N ALA A 3 -26.46 75.77 1.01
CA ALA A 3 -26.24 74.95 2.16
C ALA A 3 -26.60 73.50 1.80
N ARG A 4 -25.92 72.59 2.48
CA ARG A 4 -26.34 71.24 2.94
C ARG A 4 -26.35 70.11 1.93
N SER A 5 -25.40 69.32 2.06
CA SER A 5 -25.37 68.14 2.99
C SER A 5 -26.27 67.02 2.52
N GLY A 6 -25.66 66.01 1.95
CA GLY A 6 -26.21 64.69 1.74
C GLY A 6 -25.23 63.67 2.20
N ARG A 7 -25.28 63.34 3.52
CA ARG A 7 -24.55 62.16 4.06
C ARG A 7 -25.22 60.89 3.57
N SER A 8 -24.65 60.30 2.58
CA SER A 8 -25.04 58.94 2.22
C SER A 8 -24.29 57.93 3.07
N ARG A 9 -25.05 57.25 3.90
CA ARG A 9 -24.62 56.14 4.72
C ARG A 9 -24.23 54.96 3.81
N ILE A 10 -22.95 54.77 3.62
CA ILE A 10 -22.43 53.48 3.16
C ILE A 10 -21.82 52.83 4.39
N ARG A 11 -22.63 52.24 5.16
CA ARG A 11 -22.23 51.37 6.30
C ARG A 11 -22.99 50.07 6.23
N GLN A 12 -22.86 49.31 5.19
CA GLN A 12 -23.33 47.90 5.17
C GLN A 12 -22.58 47.03 4.11
N GLY A 13 -21.38 47.42 3.69
CA GLY A 13 -20.60 46.56 2.75
C GLY A 13 -19.43 45.79 3.36
N GLY A 14 -19.14 46.01 4.66
CA GLY A 14 -17.90 45.52 5.23
C GLY A 14 -17.90 44.09 5.76
N THR A 15 -19.02 43.53 6.13
CA THR A 15 -19.10 42.21 6.74
C THR A 15 -19.22 41.06 5.71
N TRP A 16 -19.98 41.33 4.66
CA TRP A 16 -20.17 40.33 3.58
C TRP A 16 -18.91 40.13 2.74
N ALA A 17 -18.18 41.21 2.46
CA ALA A 17 -16.92 41.14 1.72
C ALA A 17 -15.85 40.40 2.52
N ARG A 18 -15.83 40.56 3.84
CA ARG A 18 -14.89 39.82 4.71
C ARG A 18 -15.25 38.34 4.84
N VAL A 19 -16.54 38.00 4.86
CA VAL A 19 -16.97 36.59 4.90
C VAL A 19 -16.65 35.87 3.60
N LEU A 20 -16.87 36.53 2.45
CA LEU A 20 -16.52 35.97 1.15
C LEU A 20 -15.02 35.80 0.96
N LEU A 21 -14.22 36.76 1.47
CA LEU A 21 -12.75 36.65 1.42
C LEU A 21 -12.23 35.50 2.29
N ALA A 22 -12.85 35.31 3.47
CA ALA A 22 -12.51 34.19 4.36
C ALA A 22 -12.84 32.82 3.73
N LEU A 23 -13.97 32.72 3.01
CA LEU A 23 -14.38 31.49 2.32
C LEU A 23 -13.44 31.16 1.14
N VAL A 24 -12.98 32.16 0.39
CA VAL A 24 -12.04 31.96 -0.72
C VAL A 24 -10.67 31.52 -0.20
N VAL A 25 -10.21 32.07 0.93
CA VAL A 25 -8.94 31.67 1.55
C VAL A 25 -9.03 30.23 2.09
N ALA A 26 -10.16 29.83 2.68
CA ALA A 26 -10.36 28.47 3.15
C ALA A 26 -10.40 27.44 2.01
N ALA A 27 -11.04 27.80 0.88
CA ALA A 27 -11.04 26.94 -0.32
C ALA A 27 -9.65 26.85 -0.98
N GLY A 28 -8.86 27.93 -0.95
CA GLY A 28 -7.50 27.95 -1.48
C GLY A 28 -6.51 27.08 -0.69
N VAL A 29 -6.67 27.00 0.62
CA VAL A 29 -5.82 26.18 1.49
C VAL A 29 -6.09 24.69 1.28
N VAL A 30 -7.35 24.30 1.03
CA VAL A 30 -7.69 22.91 0.72
C VAL A 30 -7.13 22.46 -0.63
N ALA A 31 -7.05 23.36 -1.63
CA ALA A 31 -6.47 23.05 -2.92
C ALA A 31 -4.92 22.91 -2.89
N LEU A 32 -4.23 23.52 -1.93
CA LEU A 32 -2.78 23.37 -1.74
C LEU A 32 -2.40 22.13 -0.93
N ALA A 33 -3.33 21.53 -0.17
CA ALA A 33 -3.11 20.26 0.50
C ALA A 33 -3.16 19.06 -0.48
N GLY A 34 -3.58 19.25 -1.73
CA GLY A 34 -3.66 18.22 -2.77
C GLY A 34 -2.38 17.98 -3.56
N CYS A 35 -1.29 18.71 -3.31
CA CYS A 35 0.00 18.53 -3.99
C CYS A 35 1.08 17.93 -3.09
N SER A 36 0.74 17.29 -1.99
CA SER A 36 1.60 16.26 -1.44
C SER A 36 1.53 15.09 -2.40
N SER A 37 2.61 14.81 -3.11
CA SER A 37 2.82 13.55 -3.82
C SER A 37 2.95 12.43 -2.79
N SER A 38 1.84 12.13 -2.10
CA SER A 38 1.76 10.96 -1.23
C SER A 38 1.87 9.75 -2.13
N LYS A 39 2.91 8.94 -1.93
CA LYS A 39 3.08 7.67 -2.64
C LYS A 39 1.77 6.86 -2.51
N PRO A 40 1.35 6.16 -3.57
CA PRO A 40 0.19 5.27 -3.48
C PRO A 40 0.27 4.31 -2.29
N GLY A 41 -0.85 3.97 -1.68
CA GLY A 41 -0.89 3.11 -0.49
C GLY A 41 -0.21 1.75 -0.70
N TYR A 42 -0.31 1.19 -1.90
CA TYR A 42 0.35 -0.06 -2.24
C TYR A 42 1.89 0.00 -2.17
N CYS A 43 2.51 1.16 -2.12
CA CYS A 43 3.97 1.26 -1.94
C CYS A 43 4.41 0.83 -0.54
N ALA A 44 3.62 1.13 0.49
CA ALA A 44 3.87 0.67 1.84
C ALA A 44 3.62 -0.84 1.96
N ASP A 45 2.50 -1.32 1.39
CA ASP A 45 2.15 -2.75 1.38
C ASP A 45 3.18 -3.58 0.61
N ARG A 46 3.73 -3.05 -0.51
CA ARG A 46 4.85 -3.65 -1.23
C ARG A 46 6.06 -3.86 -0.33
N THR A 47 6.45 -2.81 0.41
CA THR A 47 7.60 -2.88 1.30
C THR A 47 7.38 -3.91 2.43
N SER A 48 6.17 -3.99 2.98
CA SER A 48 5.81 -4.99 3.98
C SER A 48 5.94 -6.41 3.42
N LEU A 49 5.37 -6.66 2.25
CA LEU A 49 5.46 -7.97 1.60
C LEU A 49 6.90 -8.34 1.21
N GLU A 50 7.70 -7.41 0.70
CA GLU A 50 9.13 -7.64 0.42
C GLU A 50 9.89 -8.06 1.69
N ASN A 51 9.61 -7.42 2.82
CA ASN A 51 10.27 -7.74 4.08
C ASN A 51 9.86 -9.11 4.62
N SER A 52 8.58 -9.46 4.55
CA SER A 52 8.10 -10.77 4.97
C SER A 52 8.63 -11.89 4.07
N VAL A 53 8.76 -11.66 2.75
CA VAL A 53 9.37 -12.62 1.82
C VAL A 53 10.87 -12.76 2.07
N LYS A 54 11.59 -11.69 2.39
CA LYS A 54 13.00 -11.76 2.84
C LYS A 54 13.12 -12.59 4.13
N GLY A 55 12.18 -12.43 5.06
CA GLY A 55 12.11 -13.27 6.25
C GLY A 55 12.00 -14.77 5.93
N LEU A 56 11.23 -15.14 4.91
CA LEU A 56 11.11 -16.53 4.46
C LEU A 56 12.45 -17.09 3.97
N THR A 57 13.19 -16.34 3.17
CA THR A 57 14.51 -16.77 2.65
C THR A 57 15.59 -16.81 3.73
N SER A 58 15.38 -16.08 4.84
CA SER A 58 16.30 -16.05 5.98
C SER A 58 15.99 -17.10 7.05
N LEU A 59 14.86 -17.83 6.92
CA LEU A 59 14.51 -18.88 7.85
C LEU A 59 15.53 -20.02 7.79
N ASN A 60 16.22 -20.22 8.90
CA ASN A 60 17.04 -21.40 9.07
C ASN A 60 16.13 -22.63 9.30
N LEU A 61 16.52 -23.77 8.79
CA LEU A 61 15.83 -25.05 9.00
C LEU A 61 15.67 -25.40 10.51
N SER A 62 16.44 -24.75 11.38
CA SER A 62 16.31 -24.85 12.83
C SER A 62 14.96 -24.34 13.38
N SER A 63 14.29 -23.43 12.67
CA SER A 63 12.95 -22.94 13.05
C SER A 63 11.83 -23.97 12.81
N GLY A 64 12.14 -25.03 12.05
CA GLY A 64 11.20 -26.11 11.75
C GLY A 64 9.95 -25.68 10.99
N VAL A 65 9.01 -26.62 10.86
CA VAL A 65 7.73 -26.39 10.14
C VAL A 65 6.87 -25.31 10.80
N SER A 66 6.95 -25.15 12.12
CA SER A 66 6.19 -24.11 12.84
C SER A 66 6.64 -22.71 12.48
N GLY A 67 7.95 -22.45 12.39
CA GLY A 67 8.50 -21.17 11.94
C GLY A 67 8.08 -20.84 10.52
N LEU A 68 8.13 -21.83 9.61
CA LEU A 68 7.68 -21.69 8.24
C LEU A 68 6.17 -21.34 8.15
N LYS A 69 5.32 -22.02 8.93
CA LYS A 69 3.87 -21.73 8.99
C LYS A 69 3.59 -20.32 9.52
N SER A 70 4.30 -19.89 10.55
CA SER A 70 4.17 -18.53 11.10
C SER A 70 4.56 -17.48 10.05
N GLN A 71 5.70 -17.65 9.39
CA GLN A 71 6.15 -16.72 8.34
C GLN A 71 5.19 -16.68 7.17
N LEU A 72 4.64 -17.82 6.76
CA LEU A 72 3.63 -17.90 5.71
C LEU A 72 2.37 -17.12 6.06
N THR A 73 1.92 -17.15 7.32
CA THR A 73 0.76 -16.36 7.78
C THR A 73 1.02 -14.86 7.59
N THR A 74 2.22 -14.40 7.92
CA THR A 74 2.62 -13.00 7.71
C THR A 74 2.61 -12.65 6.22
N ILE A 75 3.21 -13.48 5.37
CA ILE A 75 3.23 -13.29 3.90
C ILE A 75 1.80 -13.24 3.34
N GLN A 76 0.89 -14.10 3.78
CA GLN A 76 -0.52 -14.08 3.34
C GLN A 76 -1.22 -12.78 3.72
N SER A 77 -0.99 -12.27 4.93
CA SER A 77 -1.54 -11.00 5.39
C SER A 77 -1.04 -9.84 4.52
N ASP A 78 0.27 -9.74 4.32
CA ASP A 78 0.89 -8.67 3.56
C ASP A 78 0.52 -8.75 2.07
N ALA A 79 0.46 -9.96 1.50
CA ALA A 79 0.01 -10.16 0.12
C ALA A 79 -1.46 -9.74 -0.06
N THR A 80 -2.33 -10.05 0.91
CA THR A 80 -3.74 -9.63 0.87
C THR A 80 -3.87 -8.11 0.93
N ALA A 81 -3.11 -7.44 1.79
CA ALA A 81 -3.08 -5.98 1.87
C ALA A 81 -2.64 -5.37 0.54
N LEU A 82 -1.53 -5.84 -0.02
CA LEU A 82 -1.02 -5.38 -1.31
C LEU A 82 -2.01 -5.61 -2.46
N VAL A 83 -2.61 -6.80 -2.56
CA VAL A 83 -3.61 -7.10 -3.59
C VAL A 83 -4.80 -6.16 -3.48
N ASN A 84 -5.30 -5.91 -2.27
CA ASN A 84 -6.44 -5.01 -2.08
C ASN A 84 -6.15 -3.56 -2.49
N SER A 85 -4.94 -3.07 -2.23
CA SER A 85 -4.54 -1.70 -2.56
C SER A 85 -4.09 -1.51 -4.01
N ALA A 86 -3.63 -2.58 -4.70
CA ALA A 86 -2.99 -2.47 -6.01
C ALA A 86 -3.74 -3.17 -7.16
N LYS A 87 -4.75 -4.01 -6.90
CA LYS A 87 -5.41 -4.85 -7.92
C LYS A 87 -6.05 -4.08 -9.08
N SER A 88 -6.45 -2.84 -8.85
CA SER A 88 -7.04 -2.00 -9.89
C SER A 88 -6.00 -1.52 -10.89
N ASP A 89 -4.79 -1.21 -10.40
CA ASP A 89 -3.72 -0.64 -11.21
C ASP A 89 -2.79 -1.72 -11.79
N PHE A 90 -2.64 -2.84 -11.10
CA PHE A 90 -1.73 -3.94 -11.43
C PHE A 90 -2.40 -5.32 -11.36
N PRO A 91 -3.50 -5.56 -12.11
CA PRO A 91 -4.28 -6.80 -11.98
C PRO A 91 -3.47 -8.07 -12.28
N SER A 92 -2.59 -8.05 -13.27
CA SER A 92 -1.78 -9.22 -13.64
C SER A 92 -0.74 -9.57 -12.57
N GLN A 93 -0.06 -8.57 -12.03
CA GLN A 93 0.98 -8.76 -11.00
C GLN A 93 0.36 -9.20 -9.68
N THR A 94 -0.77 -8.62 -9.28
CA THR A 94 -1.47 -9.02 -8.06
C THR A 94 -2.06 -10.42 -8.17
N SER A 95 -2.56 -10.84 -9.34
CA SER A 95 -2.98 -12.21 -9.61
C SER A 95 -1.81 -13.19 -9.50
N ALA A 96 -0.63 -12.85 -10.03
CA ALA A 96 0.56 -13.68 -9.93
C ALA A 96 1.03 -13.84 -8.47
N ILE A 97 0.98 -12.77 -7.66
CA ILE A 97 1.28 -12.83 -6.23
C ILE A 97 0.29 -13.77 -5.52
N THR A 98 -1.01 -13.60 -5.75
CA THR A 98 -2.04 -14.47 -5.14
C THR A 98 -1.77 -15.94 -5.46
N SER A 99 -1.59 -16.26 -6.74
CA SER A 99 -1.36 -17.64 -7.19
C SER A 99 -0.10 -18.26 -6.58
N SER A 100 1.00 -17.50 -6.50
CA SER A 100 2.26 -18.01 -5.94
C SER A 100 2.18 -18.19 -4.42
N VAL A 101 1.50 -17.31 -3.70
CA VAL A 101 1.27 -17.43 -2.26
C VAL A 101 0.35 -18.61 -1.93
N ASP A 102 -0.69 -18.85 -2.74
CA ASP A 102 -1.59 -19.99 -2.58
C ASP A 102 -0.88 -21.33 -2.85
N ALA A 103 0.01 -21.38 -3.84
CA ALA A 103 0.85 -22.55 -4.10
C ALA A 103 1.76 -22.85 -2.90
N LEU A 104 2.46 -21.84 -2.38
CA LEU A 104 3.30 -21.97 -1.19
C LEU A 104 2.48 -22.41 0.03
N LYS A 105 1.29 -21.84 0.23
CA LYS A 105 0.36 -22.24 1.30
C LYS A 105 0.00 -23.73 1.21
N SER A 106 -0.33 -24.19 0.02
CA SER A 106 -0.69 -25.59 -0.22
C SER A 106 0.47 -26.53 0.08
N SER A 107 1.67 -26.19 -0.34
CA SER A 107 2.90 -26.97 -0.06
C SER A 107 3.21 -27.05 1.43
N VAL A 108 3.02 -25.94 2.18
CA VAL A 108 3.32 -25.86 3.61
C VAL A 108 2.23 -26.53 4.47
N ALA A 109 0.96 -26.46 4.05
CA ALA A 109 -0.16 -27.01 4.81
C ALA A 109 -0.04 -28.54 5.04
N GLY A 110 0.46 -29.26 4.04
CA GLY A 110 0.62 -30.71 4.07
C GLY A 110 1.93 -31.21 4.68
N LEU A 111 2.76 -30.32 5.25
CA LEU A 111 4.08 -30.74 5.76
C LEU A 111 3.96 -31.49 7.09
N PRO A 112 4.55 -32.71 7.21
CA PRO A 112 4.73 -33.41 8.46
C PRO A 112 5.82 -32.72 9.31
N SER A 113 5.95 -33.15 10.57
CA SER A 113 7.00 -32.65 11.47
C SER A 113 8.42 -32.97 11.01
N SER A 114 8.60 -34.07 10.27
CA SER A 114 9.87 -34.45 9.65
C SER A 114 9.77 -34.27 8.13
N LEU A 115 10.63 -33.41 7.57
CA LEU A 115 10.62 -33.05 6.15
C LEU A 115 11.47 -34.03 5.33
N SER A 116 10.93 -34.50 4.21
CA SER A 116 11.73 -35.17 3.17
C SER A 116 12.42 -34.16 2.26
N ALA A 117 13.49 -34.59 1.59
CA ALA A 117 14.19 -33.75 0.61
C ALA A 117 13.26 -33.27 -0.53
N ALA A 118 12.31 -34.11 -0.96
CA ALA A 118 11.33 -33.75 -1.98
C ALA A 118 10.37 -32.64 -1.53
N GLN A 119 9.91 -32.68 -0.28
CA GLN A 119 9.06 -31.65 0.30
C GLN A 119 9.80 -30.32 0.46
N ILE A 120 11.06 -30.38 0.91
CA ILE A 120 11.92 -29.19 0.98
C ILE A 120 12.09 -28.57 -0.42
N ALA A 121 12.38 -29.39 -1.45
CA ALA A 121 12.53 -28.90 -2.81
C ALA A 121 11.25 -28.25 -3.38
N THR A 122 10.07 -28.80 -3.06
CA THR A 122 8.78 -28.23 -3.47
C THR A 122 8.54 -26.89 -2.79
N VAL A 123 8.68 -26.79 -1.47
CA VAL A 123 8.52 -25.52 -0.74
C VAL A 123 9.52 -24.48 -1.21
N THR A 124 10.77 -24.85 -1.46
CA THR A 124 11.80 -23.93 -1.98
C THR A 124 11.42 -23.38 -3.35
N ARG A 125 10.87 -24.21 -4.24
CA ARG A 125 10.40 -23.78 -5.56
C ARG A 125 9.23 -22.79 -5.43
N ASP A 126 8.25 -23.11 -4.58
CA ASP A 126 7.08 -22.25 -4.42
C ASP A 126 7.46 -20.94 -3.73
N ALA A 127 8.39 -20.96 -2.76
CA ALA A 127 8.96 -19.75 -2.18
C ALA A 127 9.68 -18.88 -3.23
N ALA A 128 10.46 -19.50 -4.13
CA ALA A 128 11.11 -18.79 -5.24
C ALA A 128 10.07 -18.17 -6.20
N SER A 129 8.94 -18.82 -6.42
CA SER A 129 7.82 -18.25 -7.21
C SER A 129 7.23 -17.02 -6.56
N VAL A 130 7.04 -16.99 -5.23
CA VAL A 130 6.60 -15.82 -4.49
C VAL A 130 7.61 -14.67 -4.64
N VAL A 131 8.90 -14.94 -4.45
CA VAL A 131 9.98 -13.95 -4.63
C VAL A 131 9.92 -13.34 -6.03
N SER A 132 9.77 -14.17 -7.07
CA SER A 132 9.69 -13.73 -8.47
C SER A 132 8.46 -12.85 -8.73
N SER A 133 7.30 -13.23 -8.20
CA SER A 133 6.05 -12.46 -8.35
C SER A 133 6.15 -11.10 -7.67
N VAL A 134 6.71 -11.06 -6.44
CA VAL A 134 6.94 -9.82 -5.70
C VAL A 134 7.92 -8.92 -6.43
N LYS A 135 9.03 -9.49 -6.94
CA LYS A 135 9.99 -8.73 -7.75
C LYS A 135 9.35 -8.14 -9.00
N SER A 136 8.54 -8.89 -9.72
CA SER A 136 7.81 -8.39 -10.90
C SER A 136 6.90 -7.22 -10.55
N PHE A 137 6.20 -7.27 -9.41
CA PHE A 137 5.41 -6.16 -8.91
C PHE A 137 6.29 -4.96 -8.53
N THR A 138 7.41 -5.18 -7.86
CA THR A 138 8.37 -4.13 -7.48
C THR A 138 8.90 -3.40 -8.71
N ASP A 139 9.29 -4.14 -9.73
CA ASP A 139 9.80 -3.60 -10.99
C ASP A 139 8.70 -2.75 -11.69
N ALA A 140 7.46 -3.26 -11.73
CA ALA A 140 6.32 -2.55 -12.34
C ALA A 140 5.94 -1.25 -11.60
N THR A 141 6.18 -1.17 -10.30
CA THR A 141 5.83 -0.02 -9.45
C THR A 141 6.99 0.89 -9.12
N SER A 142 8.17 0.63 -9.68
CA SER A 142 9.41 1.37 -9.34
C SER A 142 9.31 2.88 -9.60
N SER A 143 8.61 3.30 -10.65
CA SER A 143 8.41 4.71 -10.98
C SER A 143 7.46 5.44 -10.02
N GLN A 144 6.52 4.72 -9.38
CA GLN A 144 5.55 5.29 -8.45
C GLN A 144 6.02 5.24 -7.00
N CYS A 145 6.79 4.19 -6.66
CA CYS A 145 7.21 3.93 -5.29
C CYS A 145 8.66 4.33 -5.00
N GLY A 146 9.43 4.54 -6.03
CA GLY A 146 10.80 5.07 -6.22
C GLY A 146 11.73 4.97 -5.09
#